data_95ac911d6b71187c083e6dd90b02c7ba
#
_entry.id   95ac911d6b71187c083e6dd90b02c7ba
#
_cell.length_a   1.000
_cell.length_b   1.000
_cell.length_c   1.000
_cell.angle_alpha   90.00
_cell.angle_beta   90.00
_cell.angle_gamma   90.00
#
_symmetry.space_group_name_H-M   'P 1'
#
loop_
_entity.id
_entity.type
_entity.pdbx_description
1 polymer ?
#
loop_
_entity_poly.entity_id
_entity_poly.type
_entity_poly.pdbx_seq_one_letter_code
_entity_poly.pdbx_strand_id
1 'polypeptide(L)'
;MHKKICENNNIYVKYAKIIIYKKTKVCYYQGIERRKRGKEMLQTIENVNAAVNNFVWGVPAMVCIIGVGLVLSARTGFIQFRKFGYAIKNSIGRIFTKSEAKEGSITPFQAVCTALAATVGTGNIAGVAGAIAIGGAGAVFWMWVSALLGMCTKFSEVTLAVHYREKNAEGDYVGGPMYYIKNGLGKKWYWMASVYAILGSLTVLGTGNATQVNTITTSIDSALISYNVIDDAQISMVNLVIGIVIAALVAVVLLGGVKRIGTVTEKLVPFMAVFYIILAIGVVALNADKVPHVFEMIFVGAFNPSAFTGGVVGSMFMTMRRGVSRGIFSNEAGIGTGSIAHACADTDEPVKQGMFGIFEVFADTIVICTLTALVILCGGEGIQYGVAAGAELTISGFVTTYGNWVTIFTAIAMCCFAFSTILGWGLYGARCIEFVFTTKIVKPFMIVYALVAILGATVDLGIIWGIADTCNGLMSIPNLIALFLMSGTVAKLAKDYFAKVEKKN
;
A
#
# COMPACT_ATOMS: atom_id res chain seq x y z
N MET A 1 -71.98 43.91 -5.08
CA MET A 1 -71.43 42.58 -4.58
C MET A 1 -70.10 42.20 -5.22
N HIS A 2 -69.88 42.48 -6.50
CA HIS A 2 -68.58 42.12 -7.18
C HIS A 2 -67.30 42.79 -6.63
N LYS A 3 -67.37 44.05 -6.14
CA LYS A 3 -66.17 44.73 -5.61
C LYS A 3 -65.59 44.11 -4.31
N LYS A 4 -66.41 43.59 -3.42
CA LYS A 4 -66.00 42.93 -2.19
C LYS A 4 -65.36 41.56 -2.41
N ILE A 5 -65.74 40.85 -3.51
CA ILE A 5 -65.16 39.54 -3.87
C ILE A 5 -63.75 39.72 -4.45
N CYS A 6 -63.48 40.75 -5.24
CA CYS A 6 -62.15 41.07 -5.79
C CYS A 6 -61.15 41.54 -4.69
N GLU A 7 -61.59 42.28 -3.70
CA GLU A 7 -60.73 42.73 -2.59
C GLU A 7 -60.34 41.55 -1.68
N ASN A 8 -61.23 40.59 -1.41
CA ASN A 8 -60.92 39.39 -0.63
C ASN A 8 -59.93 38.46 -1.37
N ASN A 9 -60.07 38.29 -2.68
CA ASN A 9 -59.12 37.50 -3.45
C ASN A 9 -57.68 38.06 -3.42
N ASN A 10 -57.51 39.38 -3.44
CA ASN A 10 -56.21 40.02 -3.35
C ASN A 10 -55.55 39.84 -1.97
N ILE A 11 -56.34 39.76 -0.91
CA ILE A 11 -55.86 39.51 0.43
C ILE A 11 -55.35 38.03 0.56
N TYR A 12 -56.09 37.05 0.05
CA TYR A 12 -55.69 35.66 0.09
C TYR A 12 -54.43 35.40 -0.73
N VAL A 13 -54.28 35.99 -1.92
CA VAL A 13 -53.08 35.93 -2.74
C VAL A 13 -51.88 36.57 -2.05
N LYS A 14 -52.08 37.67 -1.33
CA LYS A 14 -51.01 38.33 -0.57
C LYS A 14 -50.53 37.48 0.62
N TYR A 15 -51.46 36.86 1.36
CA TYR A 15 -51.13 35.92 2.44
C TYR A 15 -50.46 34.65 1.93
N ALA A 16 -50.90 34.07 0.83
CA ALA A 16 -50.29 32.91 0.21
C ALA A 16 -48.82 33.19 -0.25
N LYS A 17 -48.57 34.37 -0.84
CA LYS A 17 -47.19 34.79 -1.18
C LYS A 17 -46.29 34.97 0.04
N ILE A 18 -46.79 35.52 1.13
CA ILE A 18 -46.04 35.69 2.38
C ILE A 18 -45.72 34.31 3.01
N ILE A 19 -46.66 33.37 3.00
CA ILE A 19 -46.48 32.05 3.55
C ILE A 19 -45.44 31.27 2.73
N ILE A 20 -45.54 31.34 1.39
CA ILE A 20 -44.57 30.72 0.46
C ILE A 20 -43.18 31.32 0.68
N TYR A 21 -43.06 32.65 0.76
CA TYR A 21 -41.79 33.33 0.99
C TYR A 21 -41.15 32.93 2.33
N LYS A 22 -41.97 32.88 3.43
CA LYS A 22 -41.48 32.42 4.74
C LYS A 22 -41.04 30.97 4.70
N LYS A 23 -41.80 30.05 4.06
CA LYS A 23 -41.38 28.63 3.89
C LYS A 23 -40.10 28.50 3.14
N THR A 24 -39.98 29.19 1.99
CA THR A 24 -38.78 29.15 1.14
C THR A 24 -37.55 29.67 1.90
N LYS A 25 -37.71 30.76 2.69
CA LYS A 25 -36.66 31.32 3.52
C LYS A 25 -36.22 30.37 4.64
N VAL A 26 -37.17 29.71 5.29
CA VAL A 26 -36.88 28.68 6.32
C VAL A 26 -36.14 27.49 5.72
N CYS A 27 -36.57 26.95 4.55
CA CYS A 27 -35.90 25.87 3.86
C CYS A 27 -34.48 26.27 3.44
N TYR A 28 -34.28 27.49 2.96
CA TYR A 28 -32.97 28.02 2.59
C TYR A 28 -32.01 28.10 3.79
N TYR A 29 -32.46 28.66 4.94
CA TYR A 29 -31.64 28.70 6.14
C TYR A 29 -31.37 27.33 6.73
N GLN A 30 -32.33 26.41 6.70
CA GLN A 30 -32.12 25.02 7.13
C GLN A 30 -31.10 24.31 6.20
N GLY A 31 -31.11 24.60 4.92
CA GLY A 31 -30.12 24.11 3.95
C GLY A 31 -28.70 24.62 4.26
N ILE A 32 -28.57 25.91 4.61
CA ILE A 32 -27.29 26.51 5.02
C ILE A 32 -26.78 25.90 6.33
N GLU A 33 -27.65 25.76 7.33
CA GLU A 33 -27.28 25.15 8.61
C GLU A 33 -26.87 23.67 8.46
N ARG A 34 -27.58 22.88 7.64
CA ARG A 34 -27.20 21.51 7.31
C ARG A 34 -25.83 21.45 6.65
N ARG A 35 -25.55 22.35 5.69
CA ARG A 35 -24.22 22.44 5.05
C ARG A 35 -23.12 22.85 6.03
N LYS A 36 -23.41 23.79 6.95
CA LYS A 36 -22.46 24.17 8.01
C LYS A 36 -22.15 23.01 8.95
N ARG A 37 -23.20 22.36 9.49
CA ARG A 37 -23.02 21.17 10.34
C ARG A 37 -22.30 20.02 9.62
N GLY A 38 -22.59 19.83 8.33
CA GLY A 38 -21.86 18.83 7.51
C GLY A 38 -20.37 19.16 7.40
N LYS A 39 -20.00 20.42 7.18
CA LYS A 39 -18.60 20.85 7.14
C LYS A 39 -17.91 20.74 8.52
N GLU A 40 -18.57 21.12 9.60
CA GLU A 40 -18.05 21.01 10.97
C GLU A 40 -17.85 19.54 11.37
N MET A 41 -18.80 18.66 11.01
CA MET A 41 -18.66 17.22 11.24
C MET A 41 -17.50 16.63 10.45
N LEU A 42 -17.36 17.01 9.17
CA LEU A 42 -16.28 16.56 8.31
C LEU A 42 -14.92 16.98 8.88
N GLN A 43 -14.77 18.24 9.27
CA GLN A 43 -13.57 18.77 9.92
C GLN A 43 -13.25 18.05 11.23
N THR A 44 -14.27 17.69 12.01
CA THR A 44 -14.09 16.92 13.24
C THR A 44 -13.56 15.52 12.94
N ILE A 45 -14.10 14.85 11.92
CA ILE A 45 -13.62 13.53 11.46
C ILE A 45 -12.16 13.63 11.00
N GLU A 46 -11.82 14.65 10.21
CA GLU A 46 -10.44 14.90 9.77
C GLU A 46 -9.49 15.11 10.95
N ASN A 47 -9.84 15.92 11.90
CA ASN A 47 -9.02 16.21 13.09
C ASN A 47 -8.80 14.96 13.94
N VAL A 48 -9.86 14.17 14.18
CA VAL A 48 -9.76 12.90 14.92
C VAL A 48 -8.91 11.91 14.16
N ASN A 49 -9.15 11.77 12.86
CA ASN A 49 -8.35 10.88 12.01
C ASN A 49 -6.87 11.29 11.99
N ALA A 50 -6.57 12.58 11.86
CA ALA A 50 -5.20 13.09 11.87
C ALA A 50 -4.51 12.81 13.23
N ALA A 51 -5.22 12.95 14.35
CA ALA A 51 -4.68 12.63 15.67
C ALA A 51 -4.35 11.13 15.80
N VAL A 52 -5.26 10.24 15.37
CA VAL A 52 -5.05 8.79 15.39
C VAL A 52 -3.93 8.40 14.42
N ASN A 53 -3.92 8.94 13.20
CA ASN A 53 -2.89 8.69 12.19
C ASN A 53 -1.50 9.10 12.69
N ASN A 54 -1.38 10.28 13.30
CA ASN A 54 -0.13 10.74 13.89
C ASN A 54 0.35 9.86 15.05
N PHE A 55 -0.55 9.26 15.81
CA PHE A 55 -0.20 8.28 16.84
C PHE A 55 0.28 6.96 16.23
N VAL A 56 -0.49 6.42 15.29
CA VAL A 56 -0.25 5.11 14.68
C VAL A 56 1.01 5.08 13.80
N TRP A 57 1.27 6.17 13.04
CA TRP A 57 2.50 6.33 12.26
C TRP A 57 3.55 7.17 13.00
N GLY A 58 3.33 7.40 14.28
CA GLY A 58 4.23 8.15 15.16
C GLY A 58 5.31 7.28 15.79
N VAL A 59 6.00 7.88 16.77
CA VAL A 59 7.09 7.25 17.53
C VAL A 59 6.69 5.93 18.18
N PRO A 60 5.50 5.80 18.82
CA PRO A 60 5.13 4.55 19.47
C PRO A 60 5.09 3.36 18.50
N ALA A 61 4.49 3.55 17.33
CA ALA A 61 4.42 2.49 16.33
C ALA A 61 5.80 2.13 15.77
N MET A 62 6.63 3.15 15.47
CA MET A 62 8.01 2.89 15.02
C MET A 62 8.81 2.08 16.02
N VAL A 63 8.72 2.43 17.31
CA VAL A 63 9.41 1.69 18.38
C VAL A 63 8.89 0.26 18.46
N CYS A 64 7.58 0.04 18.35
CA CYS A 64 7.00 -1.29 18.35
C CYS A 64 7.46 -2.10 17.13
N ILE A 65 7.43 -1.54 15.91
CA ILE A 65 7.79 -2.27 14.69
C ILE A 65 9.28 -2.61 14.68
N ILE A 66 10.14 -1.64 14.98
CA ILE A 66 11.60 -1.86 15.10
C ILE A 66 11.90 -2.82 16.24
N GLY A 67 11.27 -2.64 17.39
CA GLY A 67 11.47 -3.48 18.57
C GLY A 67 11.07 -4.94 18.33
N VAL A 68 9.90 -5.17 17.72
CA VAL A 68 9.47 -6.53 17.35
C VAL A 68 10.42 -7.13 16.30
N GLY A 69 10.82 -6.36 15.28
CA GLY A 69 11.80 -6.78 14.28
C GLY A 69 13.15 -7.17 14.89
N LEU A 70 13.65 -6.43 15.89
CA LEU A 70 14.86 -6.75 16.63
C LEU A 70 14.70 -8.04 17.47
N VAL A 71 13.58 -8.18 18.19
CA VAL A 71 13.30 -9.39 18.98
C VAL A 71 13.23 -10.63 18.08
N LEU A 72 12.52 -10.54 16.94
CA LEU A 72 12.44 -11.63 15.96
C LEU A 72 13.83 -11.96 15.39
N SER A 73 14.60 -10.93 15.00
CA SER A 73 15.96 -11.11 14.49
C SER A 73 16.87 -11.79 15.51
N ALA A 74 16.85 -11.33 16.76
CA ALA A 74 17.66 -11.93 17.83
C ALA A 74 17.24 -13.39 18.11
N ARG A 75 15.94 -13.66 18.23
CA ARG A 75 15.43 -15.03 18.50
C ARG A 75 15.67 -16.02 17.37
N THR A 76 15.68 -15.55 16.11
CA THR A 76 16.00 -16.40 14.95
C THR A 76 17.50 -16.44 14.64
N GLY A 77 18.33 -15.75 15.44
CA GLY A 77 19.77 -15.63 15.23
C GLY A 77 20.11 -14.87 13.95
N PHE A 78 19.40 -13.77 13.68
CA PHE A 78 19.59 -12.92 12.50
C PHE A 78 19.50 -13.70 11.17
N ILE A 79 18.45 -14.49 11.05
CA ILE A 79 18.22 -15.38 9.91
C ILE A 79 18.28 -14.65 8.56
N GLN A 80 17.81 -13.40 8.50
CA GLN A 80 17.81 -12.56 7.30
C GLN A 80 19.22 -12.31 6.76
N PHE A 81 20.26 -12.36 7.59
CA PHE A 81 21.65 -12.24 7.16
C PHE A 81 22.30 -13.60 6.95
N ARG A 82 22.20 -14.50 7.96
CA ARG A 82 22.86 -15.82 7.92
C ARG A 82 22.38 -16.73 6.81
N LYS A 83 21.10 -16.65 6.45
CA LYS A 83 20.48 -17.50 5.44
C LYS A 83 20.01 -16.68 4.22
N PHE A 84 20.55 -15.47 4.04
CA PHE A 84 20.20 -14.59 2.90
C PHE A 84 20.46 -15.26 1.54
N GLY A 85 21.65 -15.84 1.36
CA GLY A 85 21.98 -16.57 0.13
C GLY A 85 21.02 -17.72 -0.15
N TYR A 86 20.56 -18.42 0.91
CA TYR A 86 19.54 -19.47 0.77
C TYR A 86 18.19 -18.88 0.34
N ALA A 87 17.80 -17.73 0.89
CA ALA A 87 16.56 -17.03 0.50
C ALA A 87 16.59 -16.64 -0.98
N ILE A 88 17.67 -16.00 -1.42
CA ILE A 88 17.84 -15.58 -2.83
C ILE A 88 17.82 -16.79 -3.78
N LYS A 89 18.61 -17.86 -3.49
CA LYS A 89 18.65 -19.06 -4.30
C LYS A 89 17.27 -19.74 -4.43
N ASN A 90 16.52 -19.82 -3.34
CA ASN A 90 15.19 -20.43 -3.36
C ASN A 90 14.11 -19.54 -4.00
N SER A 91 14.31 -18.23 -4.06
CA SER A 91 13.37 -17.31 -4.69
C SER A 91 13.64 -17.18 -6.18
N ILE A 92 14.82 -16.69 -6.56
CA ILE A 92 15.18 -16.46 -7.97
C ILE A 92 15.31 -17.79 -8.73
N GLY A 93 15.88 -18.83 -8.12
CA GLY A 93 16.04 -20.13 -8.76
C GLY A 93 14.73 -20.82 -9.13
N ARG A 94 13.60 -20.39 -8.56
CA ARG A 94 12.26 -20.92 -8.88
C ARG A 94 11.53 -20.15 -9.97
N ILE A 95 12.00 -18.98 -10.37
CA ILE A 95 11.45 -18.22 -11.50
C ILE A 95 11.42 -19.07 -12.78
N PHE A 96 12.41 -19.92 -12.94
CA PHE A 96 12.60 -20.75 -14.14
C PHE A 96 12.06 -22.19 -14.00
N THR A 97 11.51 -22.57 -12.82
CA THR A 97 10.96 -23.91 -12.61
C THR A 97 9.44 -23.89 -12.75
N LYS A 98 8.93 -24.51 -13.81
CA LYS A 98 7.48 -24.75 -13.93
C LYS A 98 7.06 -25.73 -12.85
N SER A 99 6.14 -25.33 -11.99
CA SER A 99 5.45 -26.19 -11.03
C SER A 99 3.96 -25.98 -11.17
N GLU A 100 3.20 -27.08 -11.12
CA GLU A 100 1.74 -27.01 -11.04
C GLU A 100 1.34 -27.04 -9.56
N ALA A 101 0.40 -26.19 -9.18
CA ALA A 101 -0.16 -26.18 -7.84
C ALA A 101 -1.37 -27.09 -7.75
N LYS A 102 -1.56 -27.73 -6.60
CA LYS A 102 -2.75 -28.52 -6.28
C LYS A 102 -4.01 -27.65 -6.32
N GLU A 103 -5.15 -28.29 -6.45
CA GLU A 103 -6.45 -27.61 -6.40
C GLU A 103 -6.62 -26.84 -5.09
N GLY A 104 -7.18 -25.62 -5.14
CA GLY A 104 -7.31 -24.74 -3.97
C GLY A 104 -6.03 -24.03 -3.52
N SER A 105 -4.95 -24.10 -4.33
CA SER A 105 -3.67 -23.44 -4.03
C SER A 105 -3.06 -22.77 -5.27
N ILE A 106 -2.01 -22.00 -5.06
CA ILE A 106 -1.16 -21.40 -6.09
C ILE A 106 0.29 -21.84 -5.87
N THR A 107 1.13 -21.73 -6.89
CA THR A 107 2.53 -22.09 -6.72
C THR A 107 3.22 -21.14 -5.72
N PRO A 108 4.30 -21.56 -5.04
CA PRO A 108 5.08 -20.68 -4.16
C PRO A 108 5.57 -19.41 -4.88
N PHE A 109 5.88 -19.49 -6.17
CA PHE A 109 6.27 -18.36 -6.97
C PHE A 109 5.10 -17.42 -7.27
N GLN A 110 3.92 -17.94 -7.61
CA GLN A 110 2.69 -17.15 -7.76
C GLN A 110 2.33 -16.43 -6.46
N ALA A 111 2.52 -17.07 -5.30
CA ALA A 111 2.25 -16.46 -4.01
C ALA A 111 3.18 -15.27 -3.72
N VAL A 112 4.49 -15.41 -3.99
CA VAL A 112 5.41 -14.29 -3.83
C VAL A 112 5.16 -13.18 -4.84
N CYS A 113 4.84 -13.52 -6.10
CA CYS A 113 4.46 -12.50 -7.09
C CYS A 113 3.19 -11.76 -6.69
N THR A 114 2.21 -12.46 -6.09
CA THR A 114 0.98 -11.82 -5.60
C THR A 114 1.26 -10.92 -4.40
N ALA A 115 2.15 -11.31 -3.49
CA ALA A 115 2.59 -10.46 -2.38
C ALA A 115 3.39 -9.24 -2.90
N LEU A 116 4.35 -9.46 -3.80
CA LEU A 116 5.10 -8.38 -4.46
C LEU A 116 4.18 -7.46 -5.30
N ALA A 117 3.12 -7.97 -5.90
CA ALA A 117 2.13 -7.15 -6.60
C ALA A 117 1.48 -6.13 -5.68
N ALA A 118 1.24 -6.49 -4.43
CA ALA A 118 0.66 -5.59 -3.44
C ALA A 118 1.68 -4.60 -2.87
N THR A 119 2.93 -5.05 -2.61
CA THR A 119 3.98 -4.25 -1.98
C THR A 119 4.71 -3.36 -2.97
N VAL A 120 5.09 -3.89 -4.15
CA VAL A 120 5.75 -3.12 -5.21
C VAL A 120 4.72 -2.34 -6.01
N GLY A 121 4.43 -1.13 -5.54
CA GLY A 121 3.38 -0.28 -6.05
C GLY A 121 3.76 1.20 -6.06
N THR A 122 2.75 2.05 -5.90
CA THR A 122 2.96 3.51 -5.82
C THR A 122 3.82 3.93 -4.63
N GLY A 123 3.89 3.10 -3.58
CA GLY A 123 4.74 3.32 -2.42
C GLY A 123 6.23 3.42 -2.75
N ASN A 124 6.70 2.60 -3.69
CA ASN A 124 8.10 2.57 -4.12
C ASN A 124 8.50 3.80 -4.95
N ILE A 125 7.54 4.51 -5.50
CA ILE A 125 7.75 5.68 -6.36
C ILE A 125 7.36 6.95 -5.61
N ALA A 126 6.08 7.16 -5.37
CA ALA A 126 5.56 8.35 -4.67
C ALA A 126 5.93 8.35 -3.17
N GLY A 127 6.00 7.19 -2.52
CA GLY A 127 6.38 7.08 -1.11
C GLY A 127 7.83 7.46 -0.86
N VAL A 128 8.75 7.04 -1.73
CA VAL A 128 10.17 7.41 -1.68
C VAL A 128 10.35 8.91 -1.95
N ALA A 129 9.65 9.45 -2.96
CA ALA A 129 9.65 10.88 -3.25
C ALA A 129 9.19 11.71 -2.05
N GLY A 130 8.08 11.31 -1.42
CA GLY A 130 7.57 11.96 -0.22
C GLY A 130 8.51 11.82 1.00
N ALA A 131 9.24 10.70 1.13
CA ALA A 131 10.26 10.53 2.17
C ALA A 131 11.40 11.52 1.99
N ILE A 132 11.92 11.65 0.77
CA ILE A 132 13.03 12.57 0.44
C ILE A 132 12.58 14.03 0.58
N ALA A 133 11.41 14.39 0.06
CA ALA A 133 10.91 15.76 0.10
C ALA A 133 10.70 16.28 1.53
N ILE A 134 10.20 15.46 2.43
CA ILE A 134 9.90 15.85 3.82
C ILE A 134 11.03 15.50 4.80
N GLY A 135 11.73 14.39 4.56
CA GLY A 135 12.76 13.85 5.46
C GLY A 135 14.19 14.11 5.01
N GLY A 136 14.39 14.66 3.80
CA GLY A 136 15.71 14.78 3.18
C GLY A 136 16.24 13.46 2.63
N ALA A 137 17.35 13.48 1.91
CA ALA A 137 18.00 12.30 1.33
C ALA A 137 18.33 11.23 2.38
N GLY A 138 18.65 11.61 3.61
CA GLY A 138 18.93 10.70 4.71
C GLY A 138 17.76 9.79 5.11
N ALA A 139 16.53 10.10 4.71
CA ALA A 139 15.38 9.23 4.92
C ALA A 139 15.57 7.85 4.27
N VAL A 140 16.31 7.79 3.14
CA VAL A 140 16.63 6.54 2.44
C VAL A 140 17.46 5.59 3.31
N PHE A 141 18.44 6.11 4.04
CA PHE A 141 19.21 5.31 5.02
C PHE A 141 18.29 4.64 6.06
N TRP A 142 17.33 5.39 6.59
CA TRP A 142 16.39 4.84 7.58
C TRP A 142 15.35 3.89 6.97
N MET A 143 15.05 4.02 5.68
CA MET A 143 14.30 3.00 4.94
C MET A 143 15.09 1.69 4.89
N TRP A 144 16.40 1.73 4.62
CA TRP A 144 17.25 0.53 4.63
C TRP A 144 17.30 -0.13 6.01
N VAL A 145 17.48 0.66 7.07
CA VAL A 145 17.48 0.13 8.45
C VAL A 145 16.16 -0.57 8.77
N SER A 146 15.02 0.03 8.40
CA SER A 146 13.71 -0.59 8.61
C SER A 146 13.54 -1.86 7.77
N ALA A 147 14.03 -1.89 6.53
CA ALA A 147 13.95 -3.06 5.67
C ALA A 147 14.81 -4.24 6.17
N LEU A 148 16.02 -3.96 6.67
CA LEU A 148 16.90 -4.99 7.24
C LEU A 148 16.24 -5.73 8.42
N LEU A 149 15.48 -5.03 9.25
CA LEU A 149 14.67 -5.64 10.31
C LEU A 149 13.37 -6.22 9.77
N GLY A 150 12.74 -5.52 8.83
CA GLY A 150 11.52 -5.91 8.14
C GLY A 150 11.63 -7.26 7.44
N MET A 151 12.82 -7.60 6.89
CA MET A 151 13.06 -8.93 6.31
C MET A 151 12.79 -10.07 7.29
N CYS A 152 13.21 -9.93 8.55
CA CYS A 152 12.94 -10.96 9.57
C CYS A 152 11.48 -10.93 10.02
N THR A 153 10.88 -9.73 10.09
CA THR A 153 9.46 -9.58 10.41
C THR A 153 8.59 -10.26 9.35
N LYS A 154 8.81 -9.97 8.07
CA LYS A 154 8.08 -10.59 6.96
C LYS A 154 8.32 -12.11 6.89
N PHE A 155 9.56 -12.57 7.11
CA PHE A 155 9.85 -14.00 7.27
C PHE A 155 8.96 -14.65 8.33
N SER A 156 8.81 -13.99 9.47
CA SER A 156 8.02 -14.49 10.60
C SER A 156 6.54 -14.53 10.28
N GLU A 157 6.01 -13.45 9.68
CA GLU A 157 4.63 -13.34 9.22
C GLU A 157 4.27 -14.47 8.24
N VAL A 158 5.09 -14.68 7.23
CA VAL A 158 4.87 -15.69 6.20
C VAL A 158 4.97 -17.09 6.81
N THR A 159 5.97 -17.35 7.66
CA THR A 159 6.15 -18.64 8.33
C THR A 159 4.94 -18.98 9.20
N LEU A 160 4.44 -18.03 10.01
CA LEU A 160 3.26 -18.24 10.83
C LEU A 160 1.99 -18.40 10.00
N ALA A 161 1.84 -17.62 8.93
CA ALA A 161 0.66 -17.68 8.08
C ALA A 161 0.51 -19.03 7.38
N VAL A 162 1.62 -19.61 6.90
CA VAL A 162 1.61 -20.96 6.31
C VAL A 162 1.44 -22.05 7.37
N HIS A 163 2.05 -21.87 8.56
CA HIS A 163 1.96 -22.85 9.64
C HIS A 163 0.55 -22.97 10.24
N TYR A 164 -0.17 -21.86 10.37
CA TYR A 164 -1.50 -21.80 10.98
C TYR A 164 -2.66 -21.60 9.99
N ARG A 165 -2.41 -21.79 8.70
CA ARG A 165 -3.45 -21.70 7.67
C ARG A 165 -4.50 -22.81 7.81
N GLU A 166 -5.66 -22.57 7.24
CA GLU A 166 -6.77 -23.50 7.17
C GLU A 166 -7.19 -23.72 5.71
N LYS A 167 -8.09 -24.67 5.48
CA LYS A 167 -8.87 -24.78 4.25
C LYS A 167 -10.25 -24.22 4.47
N ASN A 168 -10.72 -23.38 3.56
CA ASN A 168 -12.07 -22.85 3.59
C ASN A 168 -13.08 -23.88 3.06
N ALA A 169 -14.37 -23.49 3.03
CA ALA A 169 -15.45 -24.35 2.55
C ALA A 169 -15.33 -24.73 1.05
N GLU A 170 -14.57 -23.98 0.27
CA GLU A 170 -14.30 -24.23 -1.15
C GLU A 170 -13.03 -25.06 -1.37
N GLY A 171 -12.31 -25.42 -0.29
CA GLY A 171 -11.07 -26.19 -0.34
C GLY A 171 -9.80 -25.35 -0.56
N ASP A 172 -9.92 -24.02 -0.67
CA ASP A 172 -8.80 -23.10 -0.80
C ASP A 172 -8.04 -22.95 0.51
N TYR A 173 -6.70 -22.82 0.43
CA TYR A 173 -5.90 -22.40 1.57
C TYR A 173 -6.16 -20.93 1.90
N VAL A 174 -6.44 -20.69 3.20
CA VAL A 174 -6.67 -19.37 3.79
C VAL A 174 -5.80 -19.18 5.01
N GLY A 175 -5.17 -18.02 5.15
CA GLY A 175 -4.26 -17.72 6.24
C GLY A 175 -3.97 -16.23 6.35
N GLY A 176 -2.95 -15.89 7.12
CA GLY A 176 -2.60 -14.51 7.43
C GLY A 176 -2.77 -14.19 8.91
N PRO A 177 -2.63 -12.92 9.32
CA PRO A 177 -2.66 -12.51 10.73
C PRO A 177 -3.88 -12.98 11.49
N MET A 178 -5.07 -12.86 10.90
CA MET A 178 -6.32 -13.30 11.54
C MET A 178 -6.30 -14.80 11.85
N TYR A 179 -5.68 -15.63 11.02
CA TYR A 179 -5.62 -17.08 11.23
C TYR A 179 -4.55 -17.48 12.26
N TYR A 180 -3.34 -16.91 12.20
CA TYR A 180 -2.35 -17.28 13.20
C TYR A 180 -2.63 -16.64 14.58
N ILE A 181 -3.35 -15.51 14.65
CA ILE A 181 -3.88 -15.00 15.92
C ILE A 181 -4.92 -15.98 16.48
N LYS A 182 -5.90 -16.41 15.65
CA LYS A 182 -6.96 -17.34 16.04
C LYS A 182 -6.39 -18.70 16.50
N ASN A 183 -5.52 -19.29 15.68
CA ASN A 183 -5.06 -20.67 15.86
C ASN A 183 -3.82 -20.77 16.74
N GLY A 184 -2.94 -19.77 16.71
CA GLY A 184 -1.68 -19.77 17.44
C GLY A 184 -1.81 -19.22 18.86
N LEU A 185 -2.59 -18.15 19.07
CA LEU A 185 -2.79 -17.55 20.39
C LEU A 185 -4.05 -18.08 21.11
N GLY A 186 -4.98 -18.70 20.36
CA GLY A 186 -6.16 -19.36 20.89
C GLY A 186 -7.38 -18.44 21.09
N LYS A 187 -8.47 -19.03 21.62
CA LYS A 187 -9.81 -18.42 21.68
C LYS A 187 -9.87 -17.03 22.36
N LYS A 188 -9.02 -16.78 23.37
CA LYS A 188 -8.99 -15.48 24.07
C LYS A 188 -8.60 -14.32 23.18
N TRP A 189 -7.89 -14.57 22.08
CA TRP A 189 -7.39 -13.56 21.16
C TRP A 189 -8.22 -13.43 19.87
N TYR A 190 -9.33 -14.19 19.76
CA TYR A 190 -10.19 -14.18 18.56
C TYR A 190 -10.72 -12.77 18.22
N TRP A 191 -11.01 -11.94 19.24
CA TRP A 191 -11.43 -10.56 19.04
C TRP A 191 -10.36 -9.74 18.29
N MET A 192 -9.07 -9.98 18.58
CA MET A 192 -7.96 -9.29 17.93
C MET A 192 -7.82 -9.72 16.46
N ALA A 193 -8.05 -11.00 16.17
CA ALA A 193 -8.12 -11.50 14.79
C ALA A 193 -9.27 -10.85 14.00
N SER A 194 -10.44 -10.70 14.63
CA SER A 194 -11.58 -10.02 14.01
C SER A 194 -11.34 -8.52 13.78
N VAL A 195 -10.71 -7.83 14.73
CA VAL A 195 -10.30 -6.42 14.56
C VAL A 195 -9.35 -6.28 13.37
N TYR A 196 -8.33 -7.14 13.26
CA TYR A 196 -7.43 -7.14 12.11
C TYR A 196 -8.19 -7.29 10.79
N ALA A 197 -9.08 -8.28 10.70
CA ALA A 197 -9.82 -8.58 9.49
C ALA A 197 -10.81 -7.47 9.10
N ILE A 198 -11.48 -6.84 10.07
CA ILE A 198 -12.37 -5.69 9.82
C ILE A 198 -11.56 -4.50 9.28
N LEU A 199 -10.47 -4.14 9.95
CA LEU A 199 -9.60 -3.06 9.49
C LEU A 199 -9.04 -3.33 8.10
N GLY A 200 -8.63 -4.58 7.83
CA GLY A 200 -8.15 -5.01 6.51
C GLY A 200 -9.21 -4.85 5.44
N SER A 201 -10.45 -5.26 5.71
CA SER A 201 -11.56 -5.13 4.76
C SER A 201 -11.89 -3.68 4.40
N LEU A 202 -11.63 -2.73 5.32
CA LEU A 202 -11.81 -1.30 5.08
C LEU A 202 -10.61 -0.68 4.35
N THR A 203 -9.41 -1.01 4.78
CA THR A 203 -8.16 -0.49 4.22
C THR A 203 -8.03 -0.79 2.73
N VAL A 204 -8.42 -1.98 2.29
CA VAL A 204 -8.27 -2.39 0.88
C VAL A 204 -9.08 -1.52 -0.08
N LEU A 205 -10.21 -0.96 0.34
CA LEU A 205 -11.04 -0.08 -0.49
C LEU A 205 -10.34 1.27 -0.77
N GLY A 206 -9.64 1.81 0.22
CA GLY A 206 -8.88 3.07 0.09
C GLY A 206 -7.47 2.83 -0.44
N THR A 207 -6.55 2.41 0.44
CA THR A 207 -5.11 2.27 0.13
C THR A 207 -4.85 1.25 -0.97
N GLY A 208 -5.59 0.14 -0.98
CA GLY A 208 -5.40 -0.95 -1.94
C GLY A 208 -6.05 -0.72 -3.30
N ASN A 209 -7.01 0.20 -3.42
CA ASN A 209 -7.77 0.42 -4.66
C ASN A 209 -7.84 1.89 -5.05
N ALA A 210 -8.70 2.67 -4.38
CA ALA A 210 -9.03 4.02 -4.82
C ALA A 210 -7.80 4.93 -5.01
N THR A 211 -6.82 4.85 -4.10
CA THR A 211 -5.57 5.63 -4.21
C THR A 211 -4.69 5.15 -5.35
N GLN A 212 -4.69 3.85 -5.65
CA GLN A 212 -3.94 3.28 -6.76
C GLN A 212 -4.52 3.74 -8.10
N VAL A 213 -5.86 3.69 -8.22
CA VAL A 213 -6.55 4.17 -9.43
C VAL A 213 -6.32 5.67 -9.63
N ASN A 214 -6.39 6.47 -8.57
CA ASN A 214 -6.07 7.90 -8.62
C ASN A 214 -4.65 8.14 -9.14
N THR A 215 -3.67 7.33 -8.71
CA THR A 215 -2.31 7.44 -9.22
C THR A 215 -2.21 7.06 -10.71
N ILE A 216 -2.97 6.05 -11.16
CA ILE A 216 -3.04 5.70 -12.59
C ILE A 216 -3.58 6.88 -13.39
N THR A 217 -4.74 7.44 -12.99
CA THR A 217 -5.36 8.56 -13.71
C THR A 217 -4.43 9.77 -13.76
N THR A 218 -3.86 10.18 -12.63
CA THR A 218 -2.92 11.30 -12.56
C THR A 218 -1.69 11.09 -13.47
N SER A 219 -1.17 9.85 -13.54
CA SER A 219 -0.01 9.55 -14.39
C SER A 219 -0.36 9.58 -15.88
N ILE A 220 -1.55 9.10 -16.26
CA ILE A 220 -2.04 9.15 -17.63
C ILE A 220 -2.35 10.60 -18.03
N ASP A 221 -3.04 11.37 -17.17
CA ASP A 221 -3.35 12.77 -17.39
C ASP A 221 -2.08 13.59 -17.64
N SER A 222 -1.06 13.40 -16.77
CA SER A 222 0.23 14.08 -16.91
C SER A 222 0.90 13.78 -18.26
N ALA A 223 0.83 12.52 -18.71
CA ALA A 223 1.36 12.14 -20.01
C ALA A 223 0.55 12.76 -21.16
N LEU A 224 -0.78 12.68 -21.14
CA LEU A 224 -1.64 13.23 -22.19
C LEU A 224 -1.54 14.76 -22.32
N ILE A 225 -1.46 15.46 -21.18
CA ILE A 225 -1.27 16.92 -21.12
C ILE A 225 0.11 17.29 -21.67
N SER A 226 1.16 16.57 -21.30
CA SER A 226 2.54 16.86 -21.76
C SER A 226 2.70 16.76 -23.29
N TYR A 227 1.83 15.99 -23.94
CA TYR A 227 1.78 15.86 -25.41
C TYR A 227 0.66 16.68 -26.06
N ASN A 228 -0.04 17.54 -25.31
CA ASN A 228 -1.17 18.34 -25.78
C ASN A 228 -2.30 17.50 -26.44
N VAL A 229 -2.54 16.28 -25.93
CA VAL A 229 -3.60 15.39 -26.43
C VAL A 229 -4.95 15.75 -25.85
N ILE A 230 -4.96 16.22 -24.57
CA ILE A 230 -6.16 16.65 -23.85
C ILE A 230 -5.92 17.98 -23.16
N ASP A 231 -7.03 18.72 -22.96
CA ASP A 231 -7.08 19.94 -22.15
C ASP A 231 -7.67 19.64 -20.76
N ASP A 232 -7.46 20.55 -19.81
CA ASP A 232 -7.97 20.44 -18.43
C ASP A 232 -9.49 20.18 -18.37
N ALA A 233 -10.25 20.70 -19.32
CA ALA A 233 -11.69 20.48 -19.39
C ALA A 233 -12.09 19.02 -19.71
N GLN A 234 -11.20 18.25 -20.31
CA GLN A 234 -11.45 16.86 -20.73
C GLN A 234 -11.01 15.83 -19.68
N ILE A 235 -10.18 16.22 -18.70
CA ILE A 235 -9.63 15.34 -17.66
C ILE A 235 -10.72 14.51 -16.97
N SER A 236 -11.82 15.13 -16.56
CA SER A 236 -12.90 14.46 -15.84
C SER A 236 -13.54 13.32 -16.65
N MET A 237 -13.72 13.52 -17.96
CA MET A 237 -14.27 12.50 -18.87
C MET A 237 -13.26 11.36 -19.08
N VAL A 238 -12.00 11.70 -19.30
CA VAL A 238 -10.92 10.73 -19.50
C VAL A 238 -10.77 9.85 -18.25
N ASN A 239 -10.76 10.46 -17.07
CA ASN A 239 -10.65 9.74 -15.80
C ASN A 239 -11.85 8.81 -15.56
N LEU A 240 -13.07 9.21 -15.92
CA LEU A 240 -14.23 8.32 -15.85
C LEU A 240 -14.05 7.10 -16.75
N VAL A 241 -13.58 7.29 -17.99
CA VAL A 241 -13.33 6.17 -18.92
C VAL A 241 -12.25 5.25 -18.39
N ILE A 242 -11.14 5.81 -17.91
CA ILE A 242 -10.05 5.04 -17.29
C ILE A 242 -10.59 4.23 -16.08
N GLY A 243 -11.37 4.87 -15.20
CA GLY A 243 -11.97 4.22 -14.05
C GLY A 243 -12.86 3.03 -14.41
N ILE A 244 -13.69 3.16 -15.45
CA ILE A 244 -14.54 2.08 -15.94
C ILE A 244 -13.70 0.93 -16.51
N VAL A 245 -12.67 1.23 -17.31
CA VAL A 245 -11.77 0.21 -17.87
C VAL A 245 -11.04 -0.54 -16.77
N ILE A 246 -10.48 0.16 -15.79
CA ILE A 246 -9.80 -0.47 -14.65
C ILE A 246 -10.79 -1.32 -13.85
N ALA A 247 -11.99 -0.82 -13.55
CA ALA A 247 -13.01 -1.58 -12.82
C ALA A 247 -13.35 -2.89 -13.54
N ALA A 248 -13.52 -2.85 -14.87
CA ALA A 248 -13.78 -4.04 -15.68
C ALA A 248 -12.62 -5.04 -15.63
N LEU A 249 -11.36 -4.58 -15.80
CA LEU A 249 -10.18 -5.43 -15.73
C LEU A 249 -10.00 -6.06 -14.34
N VAL A 250 -10.18 -5.27 -13.28
CA VAL A 250 -10.12 -5.73 -11.90
C VAL A 250 -11.19 -6.79 -11.63
N ALA A 251 -12.45 -6.55 -12.05
CA ALA A 251 -13.54 -7.51 -11.90
C ALA A 251 -13.23 -8.83 -12.61
N VAL A 252 -12.77 -8.79 -13.88
CA VAL A 252 -12.41 -9.98 -14.66
C VAL A 252 -11.34 -10.80 -13.94
N VAL A 253 -10.31 -10.18 -13.37
CA VAL A 253 -9.22 -10.91 -12.70
C VAL A 253 -9.68 -11.44 -11.33
N LEU A 254 -10.26 -10.59 -10.48
CA LEU A 254 -10.60 -10.94 -9.10
C LEU A 254 -11.73 -11.98 -9.00
N LEU A 255 -12.76 -11.89 -9.85
CA LEU A 255 -13.85 -12.88 -9.89
C LEU A 255 -13.37 -14.27 -10.35
N GLY A 256 -12.20 -14.35 -10.96
CA GLY A 256 -11.54 -15.61 -11.29
C GLY A 256 -10.81 -16.30 -10.13
N GLY A 257 -10.84 -15.68 -8.93
CA GLY A 257 -10.29 -16.24 -7.70
C GLY A 257 -8.75 -16.23 -7.64
N VAL A 258 -8.20 -16.87 -6.61
CA VAL A 258 -6.77 -16.84 -6.28
C VAL A 258 -5.86 -17.34 -7.40
N LYS A 259 -6.30 -18.36 -8.15
CA LYS A 259 -5.53 -18.91 -9.28
C LYS A 259 -5.34 -17.88 -10.40
N ARG A 260 -6.41 -17.16 -10.77
CA ARG A 260 -6.32 -16.13 -11.82
C ARG A 260 -5.47 -14.95 -11.37
N ILE A 261 -5.63 -14.51 -10.13
CA ILE A 261 -4.78 -13.47 -9.53
C ILE A 261 -3.32 -13.90 -9.62
N GLY A 262 -2.97 -15.10 -9.15
CA GLY A 262 -1.60 -15.64 -9.21
C GLY A 262 -1.04 -15.71 -10.63
N THR A 263 -1.84 -16.16 -11.60
CA THR A 263 -1.43 -16.26 -13.02
C THR A 263 -1.16 -14.89 -13.66
N VAL A 264 -1.92 -13.87 -13.29
CA VAL A 264 -1.71 -12.50 -13.78
C VAL A 264 -0.49 -11.89 -13.12
N THR A 265 -0.38 -11.99 -11.79
CA THR A 265 0.71 -11.36 -11.03
C THR A 265 2.07 -11.99 -11.31
N GLU A 266 2.16 -13.31 -11.56
CA GLU A 266 3.43 -13.99 -11.92
C GLU A 266 4.05 -13.49 -13.23
N LYS A 267 3.23 -12.93 -14.13
CA LYS A 267 3.69 -12.33 -15.38
C LYS A 267 3.94 -10.84 -15.25
N LEU A 268 2.99 -10.15 -14.63
CA LEU A 268 3.01 -8.69 -14.52
C LEU A 268 4.14 -8.20 -13.63
N VAL A 269 4.37 -8.84 -12.46
CA VAL A 269 5.33 -8.34 -11.47
C VAL A 269 6.77 -8.44 -11.95
N PRO A 270 7.26 -9.56 -12.48
CA PRO A 270 8.62 -9.60 -13.03
C PRO A 270 8.81 -8.63 -14.19
N PHE A 271 7.81 -8.51 -15.08
CA PHE A 271 7.85 -7.58 -16.20
C PHE A 271 8.01 -6.13 -15.74
N MET A 272 7.11 -5.66 -14.84
CA MET A 272 7.16 -4.29 -14.36
C MET A 272 8.43 -3.98 -13.57
N ALA A 273 8.89 -4.93 -12.73
CA ALA A 273 10.09 -4.75 -11.92
C ALA A 273 11.34 -4.66 -12.79
N VAL A 274 11.53 -5.57 -13.73
CA VAL A 274 12.69 -5.57 -14.65
C VAL A 274 12.69 -4.31 -15.51
N PHE A 275 11.54 -3.94 -16.07
CA PHE A 275 11.39 -2.73 -16.87
C PHE A 275 11.77 -1.47 -16.08
N TYR A 276 11.26 -1.32 -14.85
CA TYR A 276 11.59 -0.19 -13.98
C TYR A 276 13.07 -0.18 -13.59
N ILE A 277 13.63 -1.33 -13.21
CA ILE A 277 15.02 -1.47 -12.81
C ILE A 277 15.96 -1.06 -13.96
N ILE A 278 15.67 -1.48 -15.19
CA ILE A 278 16.48 -1.11 -16.36
C ILE A 278 16.47 0.40 -16.57
N LEU A 279 15.31 1.04 -16.53
CA LEU A 279 15.21 2.49 -16.68
C LEU A 279 15.93 3.23 -15.56
N ALA A 280 15.77 2.79 -14.31
CA ALA A 280 16.42 3.42 -13.17
C ALA A 280 17.96 3.25 -13.18
N ILE A 281 18.45 2.06 -13.53
CA ILE A 281 19.90 1.82 -13.71
C ILE A 281 20.46 2.72 -14.82
N GLY A 282 19.72 2.94 -15.89
CA GLY A 282 20.14 3.85 -16.95
C GLY A 282 20.30 5.28 -16.46
N VAL A 283 19.39 5.80 -15.61
CA VAL A 283 19.56 7.13 -14.97
C VAL A 283 20.84 7.18 -14.14
N VAL A 284 21.06 6.15 -13.31
CA VAL A 284 22.26 6.06 -12.45
C VAL A 284 23.54 6.01 -13.29
N ALA A 285 23.54 5.22 -14.36
CA ALA A 285 24.71 5.08 -15.24
C ALA A 285 25.04 6.38 -15.99
N LEU A 286 24.02 7.09 -16.48
CA LEU A 286 24.19 8.37 -17.19
C LEU A 286 24.56 9.54 -16.26
N ASN A 287 24.36 9.39 -14.94
CA ASN A 287 24.74 10.38 -13.92
C ASN A 287 25.73 9.77 -12.91
N ALA A 288 26.61 8.89 -13.35
CA ALA A 288 27.53 8.15 -12.48
C ALA A 288 28.48 9.07 -11.68
N ASP A 289 28.79 10.23 -12.21
CA ASP A 289 29.58 11.31 -11.57
C ASP A 289 28.89 11.86 -10.30
N LYS A 290 27.56 11.91 -10.26
CA LYS A 290 26.77 12.39 -9.12
C LYS A 290 26.58 11.32 -8.01
N VAL A 291 26.73 10.04 -8.35
CA VAL A 291 26.43 8.93 -7.43
C VAL A 291 27.21 9.01 -6.11
N PRO A 292 28.54 9.31 -6.08
CA PRO A 292 29.25 9.44 -4.81
C PRO A 292 28.66 10.52 -3.90
N HIS A 293 28.31 11.67 -4.47
CA HIS A 293 27.69 12.77 -3.72
C HIS A 293 26.29 12.41 -3.23
N VAL A 294 25.50 11.68 -4.03
CA VAL A 294 24.18 11.19 -3.60
C VAL A 294 24.29 10.24 -2.39
N PHE A 295 25.28 9.34 -2.39
CA PHE A 295 25.52 8.50 -1.22
C PHE A 295 25.97 9.31 -0.01
N GLU A 296 26.79 10.34 -0.18
CA GLU A 296 27.15 11.28 0.88
C GLU A 296 25.89 11.96 1.46
N MET A 297 24.99 12.48 0.60
CA MET A 297 23.70 13.06 1.01
C MET A 297 22.85 12.07 1.82
N ILE A 298 22.85 10.79 1.44
CA ILE A 298 22.09 9.74 2.15
C ILE A 298 22.70 9.46 3.52
N PHE A 299 24.01 9.19 3.59
CA PHE A 299 24.67 8.79 4.84
C PHE A 299 24.82 9.96 5.82
N VAL A 300 25.34 11.09 5.36
CA VAL A 300 25.50 12.27 6.23
C VAL A 300 24.14 12.88 6.55
N GLY A 301 23.23 12.97 5.57
CA GLY A 301 21.88 13.48 5.77
C GLY A 301 21.02 12.63 6.70
N ALA A 302 21.36 11.36 6.91
CA ALA A 302 20.66 10.50 7.87
C ALA A 302 20.81 11.01 9.32
N PHE A 303 21.94 11.61 9.65
CA PHE A 303 22.27 12.10 10.99
C PHE A 303 22.33 13.63 11.07
N ASN A 304 22.60 14.31 9.97
CA ASN A 304 22.62 15.76 9.84
C ASN A 304 21.86 16.23 8.60
N PRO A 305 20.51 16.13 8.60
CA PRO A 305 19.70 16.46 7.43
C PRO A 305 19.78 17.94 7.03
N SER A 306 20.03 18.84 7.97
CA SER A 306 20.13 20.28 7.72
C SER A 306 21.27 20.64 6.75
N ALA A 307 22.32 19.82 6.69
CA ALA A 307 23.46 20.03 5.80
C ALA A 307 23.09 20.05 4.30
N PHE A 308 22.03 19.30 3.92
CA PHE A 308 21.62 19.16 2.52
C PHE A 308 20.23 19.72 2.20
N THR A 309 19.50 20.20 3.22
CA THR A 309 18.12 20.68 3.06
C THR A 309 17.97 22.18 3.31
N GLY A 310 19.10 22.90 3.42
CA GLY A 310 19.09 24.34 3.75
C GLY A 310 18.45 24.65 5.11
N GLY A 311 18.46 23.66 6.04
CA GLY A 311 17.89 23.80 7.37
C GLY A 311 16.37 23.52 7.44
N VAL A 312 15.70 23.28 6.32
CA VAL A 312 14.25 22.97 6.28
C VAL A 312 13.95 21.69 7.05
N VAL A 313 14.77 20.66 6.89
CA VAL A 313 14.70 19.44 7.70
C VAL A 313 15.69 19.57 8.85
N GLY A 314 15.22 20.09 9.97
CA GLY A 314 16.08 20.45 11.10
C GLY A 314 16.43 19.32 12.07
N SER A 315 15.92 18.09 11.88
CA SER A 315 16.04 17.04 12.88
C SER A 315 16.27 15.65 12.29
N MET A 316 17.33 14.98 12.74
CA MET A 316 17.58 13.55 12.48
C MET A 316 16.34 12.69 12.81
N PHE A 317 15.64 13.05 13.85
CA PHE A 317 14.43 12.30 14.28
C PHE A 317 13.30 12.40 13.24
N MET A 318 13.13 13.55 12.60
CA MET A 318 12.14 13.72 11.52
C MET A 318 12.54 12.89 10.29
N THR A 319 13.81 12.92 9.92
CA THR A 319 14.37 12.10 8.83
C THR A 319 14.17 10.60 9.11
N MET A 320 14.52 10.14 10.29
CA MET A 320 14.32 8.76 10.73
C MET A 320 12.83 8.35 10.69
N ARG A 321 11.96 9.18 11.27
CA ARG A 321 10.50 8.93 11.27
C ARG A 321 9.97 8.79 9.85
N ARG A 322 10.35 9.66 8.94
CA ARG A 322 9.90 9.62 7.53
C ARG A 322 10.46 8.41 6.79
N GLY A 323 11.74 8.11 6.96
CA GLY A 323 12.36 6.95 6.33
C GLY A 323 11.75 5.64 6.81
N VAL A 324 11.66 5.41 8.12
CA VAL A 324 11.10 4.19 8.69
C VAL A 324 9.63 4.02 8.29
N SER A 325 8.81 5.06 8.45
CA SER A 325 7.39 5.00 8.09
C SER A 325 7.17 4.66 6.62
N ARG A 326 7.92 5.29 5.71
CA ARG A 326 7.77 5.03 4.27
C ARG A 326 8.37 3.70 3.83
N GLY A 327 9.43 3.23 4.48
CA GLY A 327 9.97 1.89 4.29
C GLY A 327 8.94 0.81 4.65
N ILE A 328 8.32 0.92 5.83
CA ILE A 328 7.28 -0.01 6.28
C ILE A 328 6.03 0.05 5.38
N PHE A 329 5.62 1.25 4.99
CA PHE A 329 4.49 1.43 4.08
C PHE A 329 4.73 0.73 2.74
N SER A 330 5.97 0.76 2.21
CA SER A 330 6.33 0.11 0.95
C SER A 330 6.34 -1.41 1.09
N ASN A 331 7.10 -1.96 2.04
CA ASN A 331 7.32 -3.41 2.13
C ASN A 331 6.27 -4.15 2.98
N GLU A 332 5.36 -3.44 3.66
CA GLU A 332 4.29 -3.97 4.50
C GLU A 332 4.77 -4.89 5.65
N ALA A 333 6.07 -4.88 6.00
CA ALA A 333 6.59 -5.69 7.10
C ALA A 333 6.11 -5.14 8.45
N GLY A 334 5.45 -5.96 9.23
CA GLY A 334 4.80 -5.57 10.48
C GLY A 334 3.31 -5.25 10.34
N ILE A 335 2.80 -5.09 9.11
CA ILE A 335 1.36 -4.97 8.82
C ILE A 335 0.71 -6.35 8.68
N GLY A 336 1.45 -7.32 8.11
CA GLY A 336 1.02 -8.71 8.01
C GLY A 336 0.30 -9.07 6.71
N THR A 337 -0.07 -8.10 5.88
CA THR A 337 -0.89 -8.26 4.68
C THR A 337 -0.31 -9.23 3.67
N GLY A 338 0.97 -9.11 3.32
CA GLY A 338 1.64 -9.99 2.36
C GLY A 338 1.58 -11.48 2.75
N SER A 339 1.54 -11.78 4.05
CA SER A 339 1.44 -13.15 4.54
C SER A 339 0.14 -13.86 4.13
N ILE A 340 -0.91 -13.10 3.80
CA ILE A 340 -2.20 -13.62 3.30
C ILE A 340 -2.02 -14.30 1.94
N ALA A 341 -1.27 -13.68 1.01
CA ALA A 341 -0.97 -14.29 -0.29
C ALA A 341 -0.10 -15.52 -0.14
N HIS A 342 0.94 -15.44 0.70
CA HIS A 342 1.83 -16.57 0.95
C HIS A 342 1.14 -17.78 1.59
N ALA A 343 0.09 -17.58 2.37
CA ALA A 343 -0.69 -18.69 2.95
C ALA A 343 -1.38 -19.54 1.89
N CYS A 344 -1.67 -18.98 0.70
CA CYS A 344 -2.29 -19.70 -0.42
C CYS A 344 -1.29 -20.59 -1.19
N ALA A 345 0.01 -20.55 -0.87
CA ALA A 345 1.03 -21.31 -1.59
C ALA A 345 0.92 -22.83 -1.39
N ASP A 346 1.10 -23.60 -2.45
CA ASP A 346 1.23 -25.06 -2.36
C ASP A 346 2.61 -25.44 -1.77
N THR A 347 2.70 -25.53 -0.48
CA THR A 347 3.91 -25.88 0.25
C THR A 347 3.58 -26.52 1.59
N ASP A 348 4.34 -27.54 1.97
CA ASP A 348 4.24 -28.21 3.27
C ASP A 348 5.29 -27.70 4.24
N GLU A 349 6.19 -26.80 3.82
CA GLU A 349 7.31 -26.29 4.62
C GLU A 349 7.16 -24.77 4.87
N PRO A 350 6.60 -24.35 6.02
CA PRO A 350 6.33 -22.96 6.36
C PRO A 350 7.58 -22.05 6.27
N VAL A 351 8.71 -22.56 6.80
CA VAL A 351 9.98 -21.80 6.81
C VAL A 351 10.51 -21.56 5.42
N LYS A 352 10.35 -22.53 4.51
CA LYS A 352 10.76 -22.40 3.12
C LYS A 352 9.98 -21.29 2.41
N GLN A 353 8.66 -21.18 2.70
CA GLN A 353 7.85 -20.06 2.20
C GLN A 353 8.23 -18.75 2.90
N GLY A 354 8.56 -18.78 4.19
CA GLY A 354 9.05 -17.63 4.94
C GLY A 354 10.29 -17.00 4.32
N MET A 355 11.18 -17.80 3.70
CA MET A 355 12.38 -17.27 3.04
C MET A 355 12.06 -16.35 1.86
N PHE A 356 10.90 -16.54 1.19
CA PHE A 356 10.44 -15.60 0.17
C PHE A 356 10.09 -14.23 0.77
N GLY A 357 9.64 -14.16 2.02
CA GLY A 357 9.41 -12.89 2.71
C GLY A 357 10.68 -12.06 2.91
N ILE A 358 11.84 -12.71 3.11
CA ILE A 358 13.14 -12.01 3.13
C ILE A 358 13.43 -11.41 1.75
N PHE A 359 13.24 -12.19 0.69
CA PHE A 359 13.46 -11.75 -0.68
C PHE A 359 12.51 -10.60 -1.06
N GLU A 360 11.24 -10.69 -0.67
CA GLU A 360 10.21 -9.69 -0.95
C GLU A 360 10.61 -8.30 -0.42
N VAL A 361 10.96 -8.19 0.87
CA VAL A 361 11.38 -6.93 1.47
C VAL A 361 12.70 -6.41 0.87
N PHE A 362 13.63 -7.32 0.57
CA PHE A 362 14.89 -6.97 -0.11
C PHE A 362 14.61 -6.38 -1.50
N ALA A 363 13.82 -7.05 -2.32
CA ALA A 363 13.50 -6.61 -3.68
C ALA A 363 12.73 -5.28 -3.67
N ASP A 364 11.74 -5.15 -2.78
CA ASP A 364 10.92 -3.95 -2.65
C ASP A 364 11.75 -2.74 -2.20
N THR A 365 12.36 -2.82 -1.03
CA THR A 365 12.91 -1.63 -0.38
C THR A 365 14.41 -1.45 -0.69
N ILE A 366 15.22 -2.52 -0.57
CA ILE A 366 16.67 -2.39 -0.81
C ILE A 366 16.96 -2.20 -2.29
N VAL A 367 16.21 -2.82 -3.21
CA VAL A 367 16.44 -2.67 -4.65
C VAL A 367 15.60 -1.53 -5.21
N ILE A 368 14.27 -1.68 -5.26
CA ILE A 368 13.40 -0.75 -6.02
C ILE A 368 13.35 0.62 -5.38
N CYS A 369 13.13 0.75 -4.05
CA CYS A 369 13.11 2.07 -3.40
C CYS A 369 14.47 2.77 -3.47
N THR A 370 15.58 2.03 -3.39
CA THR A 370 16.92 2.62 -3.55
C THR A 370 17.13 3.16 -4.95
N LEU A 371 16.74 2.41 -5.98
CA LEU A 371 16.83 2.88 -7.35
C LEU A 371 15.97 4.13 -7.58
N THR A 372 14.75 4.17 -7.04
CA THR A 372 13.90 5.36 -7.07
C THR A 372 14.58 6.56 -6.40
N ALA A 373 15.18 6.35 -5.22
CA ALA A 373 15.90 7.40 -4.52
C ALA A 373 17.08 7.92 -5.34
N LEU A 374 17.84 7.03 -5.99
CA LEU A 374 18.94 7.40 -6.86
C LEU A 374 18.46 8.19 -8.09
N VAL A 375 17.34 7.78 -8.71
CA VAL A 375 16.72 8.53 -9.82
C VAL A 375 16.37 9.95 -9.40
N ILE A 376 15.73 10.13 -8.24
CA ILE A 376 15.36 11.44 -7.72
C ILE A 376 16.59 12.29 -7.41
N LEU A 377 17.57 11.73 -6.70
CA LEU A 377 18.72 12.47 -6.20
C LEU A 377 19.77 12.74 -7.28
N CYS A 378 19.94 11.84 -8.25
CA CYS A 378 20.82 12.08 -9.41
C CYS A 378 20.20 13.05 -10.41
N GLY A 379 18.88 13.02 -10.60
CA GLY A 379 18.14 13.99 -11.41
C GLY A 379 18.11 15.41 -10.80
N GLY A 380 18.29 15.51 -9.51
CA GLY A 380 18.72 16.58 -8.59
C GLY A 380 18.13 17.96 -8.69
N GLU A 381 17.53 18.39 -9.77
CA GLU A 381 17.02 19.75 -9.94
C GLU A 381 15.55 19.82 -9.52
N GLY A 382 15.27 20.62 -8.46
CA GLY A 382 13.90 20.99 -8.11
C GLY A 382 13.30 20.31 -6.89
N ILE A 383 14.06 19.60 -6.04
CA ILE A 383 13.53 19.07 -4.79
C ILE A 383 13.18 20.23 -3.85
N GLN A 384 11.87 20.46 -3.66
CA GLN A 384 11.38 21.43 -2.68
C GLN A 384 11.25 20.74 -1.31
N TYR A 385 12.28 20.85 -0.49
CA TYR A 385 12.24 20.27 0.85
C TYR A 385 11.17 20.96 1.72
N GLY A 386 10.49 20.16 2.55
CA GLY A 386 9.40 20.62 3.40
C GLY A 386 8.03 20.64 2.72
N VAL A 387 7.97 20.48 1.41
CA VAL A 387 6.73 20.39 0.63
C VAL A 387 6.46 18.93 0.28
N ALA A 388 5.22 18.48 0.46
CA ALA A 388 4.85 17.10 0.11
C ALA A 388 5.02 16.88 -1.40
N ALA A 389 5.68 15.80 -1.78
CA ALA A 389 5.86 15.39 -3.15
C ALA A 389 5.36 13.96 -3.36
N GLY A 390 4.90 13.67 -4.56
CA GLY A 390 4.41 12.37 -5.00
C GLY A 390 5.24 11.81 -6.16
N ALA A 391 4.57 11.08 -7.05
CA ALA A 391 5.22 10.43 -8.19
C ALA A 391 5.86 11.43 -9.17
N GLU A 392 5.34 12.67 -9.24
CA GLU A 392 5.83 13.74 -10.09
C GLU A 392 7.31 14.03 -9.87
N LEU A 393 7.79 13.94 -8.63
CA LEU A 393 9.22 14.16 -8.33
C LEU A 393 10.09 13.03 -8.91
N THR A 394 9.63 11.80 -8.88
CA THR A 394 10.33 10.67 -9.51
C THR A 394 10.31 10.78 -11.04
N ILE A 395 9.15 11.15 -11.61
CA ILE A 395 9.00 11.37 -13.05
C ILE A 395 9.97 12.49 -13.51
N SER A 396 10.04 13.58 -12.76
CA SER A 396 11.00 14.67 -13.05
C SER A 396 12.45 14.17 -13.08
N GLY A 397 12.86 13.30 -12.15
CA GLY A 397 14.18 12.68 -12.16
C GLY A 397 14.47 11.86 -13.44
N PHE A 398 13.50 11.15 -13.95
CA PHE A 398 13.62 10.45 -15.24
C PHE A 398 13.68 11.43 -16.41
N VAL A 399 12.80 12.45 -16.42
CA VAL A 399 12.70 13.45 -17.50
C VAL A 399 14.01 14.26 -17.62
N THR A 400 14.61 14.64 -16.50
CA THR A 400 15.90 15.36 -16.50
C THR A 400 17.01 14.58 -17.23
N THR A 401 16.99 13.24 -17.11
CA THR A 401 18.02 12.38 -17.73
C THR A 401 17.68 12.00 -19.17
N TYR A 402 16.42 11.63 -19.44
CA TYR A 402 16.03 11.05 -20.74
C TYR A 402 15.26 12.01 -21.64
N GLY A 403 14.79 13.15 -21.12
CA GLY A 403 13.88 14.06 -21.82
C GLY A 403 12.42 13.63 -21.73
N ASN A 404 11.53 14.46 -22.31
CA ASN A 404 10.08 14.31 -22.14
C ASN A 404 9.49 12.98 -22.65
N TRP A 405 10.13 12.29 -23.59
CA TRP A 405 9.60 11.04 -24.15
C TRP A 405 9.44 9.93 -23.07
N VAL A 406 10.22 10.01 -21.99
CA VAL A 406 10.16 9.02 -20.90
C VAL A 406 8.85 9.11 -20.09
N THR A 407 8.09 10.20 -20.18
CA THR A 407 6.81 10.36 -19.47
C THR A 407 5.80 9.27 -19.86
N ILE A 408 5.78 8.83 -21.10
CA ILE A 408 4.95 7.69 -21.54
C ILE A 408 5.35 6.40 -20.82
N PHE A 409 6.66 6.14 -20.75
CA PHE A 409 7.16 4.92 -20.10
C PHE A 409 6.94 4.93 -18.60
N THR A 410 7.10 6.09 -17.95
CA THR A 410 6.81 6.23 -16.52
C THR A 410 5.31 6.08 -16.25
N ALA A 411 4.44 6.60 -17.11
CA ALA A 411 2.99 6.40 -17.01
C ALA A 411 2.62 4.90 -17.15
N ILE A 412 3.21 4.18 -18.11
CA ILE A 412 3.01 2.73 -18.26
C ILE A 412 3.50 1.98 -17.02
N ALA A 413 4.69 2.31 -16.52
CA ALA A 413 5.23 1.71 -15.29
C ALA A 413 4.27 1.94 -14.10
N MET A 414 3.82 3.19 -13.90
CA MET A 414 2.86 3.53 -12.83
C MET A 414 1.55 2.77 -12.97
N CYS A 415 1.02 2.63 -14.20
CA CYS A 415 -0.17 1.82 -14.45
C CYS A 415 0.04 0.36 -14.05
N CYS A 416 1.18 -0.24 -14.42
CA CYS A 416 1.50 -1.63 -14.07
C CYS A 416 1.64 -1.81 -12.56
N PHE A 417 2.37 -0.91 -11.88
CA PHE A 417 2.58 -0.95 -10.43
C PHE A 417 1.26 -0.78 -9.67
N ALA A 418 0.48 0.24 -10.00
CA ALA A 418 -0.77 0.49 -9.32
C ALA A 418 -1.82 -0.60 -9.61
N PHE A 419 -1.92 -1.08 -10.85
CA PHE A 419 -2.85 -2.16 -11.20
C PHE A 419 -2.48 -3.47 -10.50
N SER A 420 -1.20 -3.84 -10.43
CA SER A 420 -0.77 -5.01 -9.69
C SER A 420 -1.12 -4.91 -8.20
N THR A 421 -0.95 -3.71 -7.61
CA THR A 421 -1.32 -3.45 -6.21
C THR A 421 -2.81 -3.64 -5.98
N ILE A 422 -3.68 -3.15 -6.88
CA ILE A 422 -5.13 -3.37 -6.81
C ILE A 422 -5.46 -4.88 -6.78
N LEU A 423 -4.77 -5.69 -7.58
CA LEU A 423 -5.01 -7.14 -7.61
C LEU A 423 -4.56 -7.84 -6.32
N GLY A 424 -3.37 -7.51 -5.82
CA GLY A 424 -2.83 -8.07 -4.59
C GLY A 424 -3.68 -7.73 -3.36
N TRP A 425 -4.02 -6.44 -3.20
CA TRP A 425 -4.89 -5.96 -2.13
C TRP A 425 -6.33 -6.49 -2.26
N GLY A 426 -6.81 -6.72 -3.48
CA GLY A 426 -8.08 -7.40 -3.72
C GLY A 426 -8.14 -8.79 -3.09
N LEU A 427 -7.05 -9.58 -3.21
CA LEU A 427 -6.95 -10.88 -2.51
C LEU A 427 -6.96 -10.70 -0.98
N TYR A 428 -6.22 -9.70 -0.46
CA TYR A 428 -6.19 -9.46 0.98
C TYR A 428 -7.58 -9.11 1.53
N GLY A 429 -8.31 -8.24 0.83
CA GLY A 429 -9.69 -7.89 1.17
C GLY A 429 -10.64 -9.08 1.13
N ALA A 430 -10.51 -9.94 0.09
CA ALA A 430 -11.28 -11.15 -0.01
C ALA A 430 -11.12 -12.05 1.21
N ARG A 431 -9.88 -12.29 1.62
CA ARG A 431 -9.57 -13.16 2.76
C ARG A 431 -9.94 -12.53 4.10
N CYS A 432 -9.85 -11.20 4.24
CA CYS A 432 -10.30 -10.48 5.43
C CYS A 432 -11.82 -10.53 5.58
N ILE A 433 -12.57 -10.23 4.51
CA ILE A 433 -14.03 -10.24 4.57
C ILE A 433 -14.59 -11.66 4.73
N GLU A 434 -13.92 -12.66 4.14
CA GLU A 434 -14.23 -14.08 4.30
C GLU A 434 -14.11 -14.51 5.77
N PHE A 435 -13.05 -14.06 6.47
CA PHE A 435 -12.84 -14.37 7.88
C PHE A 435 -13.92 -13.77 8.79
N VAL A 436 -14.36 -12.54 8.50
CA VAL A 436 -15.39 -11.85 9.29
C VAL A 436 -16.78 -12.46 9.09
N PHE A 437 -17.09 -12.86 7.86
CA PHE A 437 -18.42 -13.35 7.50
C PHE A 437 -18.37 -14.80 7.01
N THR A 438 -18.36 -15.00 5.70
CA THR A 438 -18.31 -16.33 5.06
C THR A 438 -17.79 -16.20 3.62
N THR A 439 -17.47 -17.34 3.00
CA THR A 439 -17.06 -17.40 1.57
C THR A 439 -18.11 -16.80 0.63
N LYS A 440 -19.39 -16.89 0.96
CA LYS A 440 -20.50 -16.38 0.12
C LYS A 440 -20.45 -14.87 -0.11
N ILE A 441 -19.90 -14.09 0.82
CA ILE A 441 -19.80 -12.63 0.73
C ILE A 441 -18.61 -12.16 -0.14
N VAL A 442 -17.68 -13.06 -0.46
CA VAL A 442 -16.45 -12.69 -1.20
C VAL A 442 -16.77 -12.15 -2.59
N LYS A 443 -17.63 -12.84 -3.35
CA LYS A 443 -18.01 -12.38 -4.72
C LYS A 443 -18.71 -11.02 -4.73
N PRO A 444 -19.76 -10.77 -3.90
CA PRO A 444 -20.36 -9.45 -3.78
C PRO A 444 -19.34 -8.37 -3.37
N PHE A 445 -18.46 -8.68 -2.42
CA PHE A 445 -17.41 -7.76 -2.00
C PHE A 445 -16.45 -7.42 -3.15
N MET A 446 -16.05 -8.40 -3.98
CA MET A 446 -15.19 -8.17 -5.14
C MET A 446 -15.84 -7.26 -6.19
N ILE A 447 -17.15 -7.36 -6.37
CA ILE A 447 -17.89 -6.46 -7.27
C ILE A 447 -17.86 -5.03 -6.71
N VAL A 448 -18.14 -4.85 -5.43
CA VAL A 448 -18.05 -3.54 -4.76
C VAL A 448 -16.63 -3.00 -4.85
N TYR A 449 -15.63 -3.84 -4.58
CA TYR A 449 -14.21 -3.47 -4.68
C TYR A 449 -13.87 -2.99 -6.10
N ALA A 450 -14.29 -3.70 -7.14
CA ALA A 450 -14.06 -3.27 -8.52
C ALA A 450 -14.74 -1.93 -8.85
N LEU A 451 -15.97 -1.70 -8.36
CA LEU A 451 -16.69 -0.43 -8.57
C LEU A 451 -16.03 0.76 -7.85
N VAL A 452 -15.34 0.53 -6.72
CA VAL A 452 -14.58 1.57 -6.02
C VAL A 452 -13.47 2.15 -6.91
N ALA A 453 -12.98 1.41 -7.90
CA ALA A 453 -12.03 1.94 -8.88
C ALA A 453 -12.58 3.17 -9.64
N ILE A 454 -13.88 3.18 -9.97
CA ILE A 454 -14.51 4.32 -10.64
C ILE A 454 -14.52 5.55 -9.71
N LEU A 455 -14.80 5.35 -8.43
CA LEU A 455 -14.73 6.43 -7.44
C LEU A 455 -13.29 6.94 -7.27
N GLY A 456 -12.31 6.04 -7.25
CA GLY A 456 -10.90 6.39 -7.19
C GLY A 456 -10.42 7.24 -8.35
N ALA A 457 -11.02 7.04 -9.53
CA ALA A 457 -10.72 7.82 -10.74
C ALA A 457 -11.37 9.20 -10.78
N THR A 458 -12.53 9.40 -10.12
CA THR A 458 -13.40 10.57 -10.36
C THR A 458 -13.59 11.48 -9.15
N VAL A 459 -13.23 11.04 -7.95
CA VAL A 459 -13.49 11.77 -6.69
C VAL A 459 -12.18 12.18 -6.03
N ASP A 460 -12.16 13.38 -5.44
CA ASP A 460 -11.07 13.78 -4.54
C ASP A 460 -11.06 12.89 -3.29
N LEU A 461 -9.95 12.18 -3.08
CA LEU A 461 -9.82 11.15 -2.08
C LEU A 461 -9.28 11.62 -0.72
N GLY A 462 -9.07 12.93 -0.52
CA GLY A 462 -8.33 13.46 0.64
C GLY A 462 -8.66 12.81 1.98
N ILE A 463 -9.94 12.81 2.39
CA ILE A 463 -10.39 12.19 3.65
C ILE A 463 -10.35 10.66 3.59
N ILE A 464 -10.78 10.08 2.47
CA ILE A 464 -10.83 8.62 2.27
C ILE A 464 -9.42 8.04 2.38
N TRP A 465 -8.44 8.71 1.76
CA TRP A 465 -7.03 8.35 1.90
C TRP A 465 -6.59 8.38 3.37
N GLY A 466 -6.85 9.50 4.06
CA GLY A 466 -6.45 9.64 5.47
C GLY A 466 -7.03 8.55 6.37
N ILE A 467 -8.29 8.20 6.19
CA ILE A 467 -8.94 7.11 6.95
C ILE A 467 -8.34 5.75 6.59
N ALA A 468 -8.15 5.46 5.30
CA ALA A 468 -7.58 4.19 4.85
C ALA A 468 -6.14 4.00 5.34
N ASP A 469 -5.32 5.05 5.30
CA ASP A 469 -3.96 5.06 5.83
C ASP A 469 -3.94 4.83 7.36
N THR A 470 -4.86 5.43 8.08
CA THR A 470 -5.04 5.21 9.53
C THR A 470 -5.44 3.77 9.82
N CYS A 471 -6.39 3.20 9.09
CA CYS A 471 -6.79 1.79 9.24
C CYS A 471 -5.63 0.85 8.92
N ASN A 472 -4.84 1.16 7.88
CA ASN A 472 -3.64 0.40 7.52
C ASN A 472 -2.63 0.36 8.67
N GLY A 473 -2.36 1.51 9.27
CA GLY A 473 -1.49 1.57 10.42
C GLY A 473 -2.05 0.85 11.65
N LEU A 474 -3.35 0.96 11.93
CA LEU A 474 -4.00 0.25 13.04
C LEU A 474 -3.94 -1.28 12.89
N MET A 475 -3.93 -1.82 11.66
CA MET A 475 -3.74 -3.26 11.41
C MET A 475 -2.41 -3.78 11.93
N SER A 476 -1.37 -2.96 11.97
CA SER A 476 -0.06 -3.37 12.47
C SER A 476 -0.09 -3.74 13.96
N ILE A 477 -0.95 -3.12 14.76
CA ILE A 477 -1.00 -3.33 16.21
C ILE A 477 -1.31 -4.80 16.57
N PRO A 478 -2.45 -5.38 16.15
CA PRO A 478 -2.75 -6.79 16.42
C PRO A 478 -1.71 -7.73 15.83
N ASN A 479 -1.15 -7.41 14.67
CA ASN A 479 -0.12 -8.20 14.05
C ASN A 479 1.19 -8.23 14.86
N LEU A 480 1.69 -7.06 15.28
CA LEU A 480 2.93 -6.94 16.05
C LEU A 480 2.81 -7.62 17.42
N ILE A 481 1.65 -7.51 18.09
CA ILE A 481 1.38 -8.23 19.34
C ILE A 481 1.49 -9.74 19.11
N ALA A 482 0.87 -10.25 18.05
CA ALA A 482 0.91 -11.67 17.72
C ALA A 482 2.35 -12.13 17.40
N LEU A 483 3.08 -11.39 16.58
CA LEU A 483 4.48 -11.70 16.24
C LEU A 483 5.38 -11.73 17.46
N PHE A 484 5.23 -10.77 18.36
CA PHE A 484 6.00 -10.72 19.60
C PHE A 484 5.74 -11.96 20.47
N LEU A 485 4.46 -12.28 20.73
CA LEU A 485 4.04 -13.42 21.54
C LEU A 485 4.45 -14.75 20.91
N MET A 486 4.42 -14.87 19.59
CA MET A 486 4.73 -16.09 18.84
C MET A 486 6.18 -16.15 18.34
N SER A 487 7.04 -15.20 18.72
CA SER A 487 8.44 -15.15 18.29
C SER A 487 9.23 -16.40 18.66
N GLY A 488 8.89 -17.08 19.79
CA GLY A 488 9.46 -18.37 20.16
C GLY A 488 9.06 -19.49 19.20
N THR A 489 7.82 -19.51 18.73
CA THR A 489 7.34 -20.48 17.74
C THR A 489 8.08 -20.32 16.41
N VAL A 490 8.25 -19.09 15.94
CA VAL A 490 9.03 -18.80 14.72
C VAL A 490 10.47 -19.30 14.86
N ALA A 491 11.13 -18.99 15.97
CA ALA A 491 12.51 -19.42 16.22
C ALA A 491 12.64 -20.95 16.24
N LYS A 492 11.69 -21.65 16.86
CA LYS A 492 11.64 -23.13 16.88
C LYS A 492 11.46 -23.68 15.47
N LEU A 493 10.47 -23.22 14.72
CA LEU A 493 10.21 -23.68 13.35
C LEU A 493 11.45 -23.47 12.46
N ALA A 494 12.09 -22.30 12.54
CA ALA A 494 13.30 -22.01 11.80
C ALA A 494 14.46 -22.96 12.16
N LYS A 495 14.71 -23.19 13.46
CA LYS A 495 15.74 -24.10 13.93
C LYS A 495 15.49 -25.54 13.45
N ASP A 496 14.27 -26.04 13.62
CA ASP A 496 13.90 -27.40 13.24
C ASP A 496 14.04 -27.63 11.73
N TYR A 497 13.64 -26.64 10.92
CA TYR A 497 13.76 -26.71 9.47
C TYR A 497 15.23 -26.77 9.01
N PHE A 498 16.07 -25.84 9.49
CA PHE A 498 17.47 -25.82 9.06
C PHE A 498 18.28 -27.01 9.58
N ALA A 499 17.95 -27.54 10.76
CA ALA A 499 18.54 -28.80 11.24
C ALA A 499 18.22 -30.00 10.31
N LYS A 500 17.02 -30.02 9.70
CA LYS A 500 16.66 -31.05 8.68
C LYS A 500 17.40 -30.82 7.36
N VAL A 501 17.57 -29.57 6.93
CA VAL A 501 18.27 -29.23 5.67
C VAL A 501 19.75 -29.57 5.78
N GLU A 502 20.40 -29.27 6.93
CA GLU A 502 21.83 -29.55 7.16
C GLU A 502 22.13 -31.05 7.28
N LYS A 503 21.17 -31.87 7.68
CA LYS A 503 21.31 -33.35 7.69
C LYS A 503 21.17 -34.00 6.31
N LYS A 504 20.60 -33.28 5.33
CA LYS A 504 20.37 -33.79 3.96
C LYS A 504 21.48 -33.42 2.99
N ASN A 505 22.32 -32.44 3.35
CA ASN A 505 23.53 -32.06 2.62
C ASN A 505 24.77 -32.69 3.28
#